data_1cd0738f9d187ec744f24a7867f10033
#
_entry.id   1cd0738f9d187ec744f24a7867f10033
#
_cell.length_a   1.000
_cell.length_b   1.000
_cell.length_c   1.000
_cell.angle_alpha   90.00
_cell.angle_beta   90.00
_cell.angle_gamma   90.00
#
_symmetry.space_group_name_H-M   'P 1'
#
loop_
_entity.id
_entity.type
_entity.pdbx_description
1 polymer ?
#
loop_
_entity_poly.entity_id
_entity_poly.type
_entity_poly.pdbx_seq_one_letter_code
_entity_poly.pdbx_strand_id
1 'polypeptide(L)'
;MSHDLNIPQGTLFGHPKGLYLLFVTEMWERFSFYGMRALLVLYAAAATHAANPGLGWAEPQAVRLYGWYLGIVYGTAIFGGWIADNWLGQRRAVILGGLVMAGGQFMLAAPLDTLGTSGAFSLSLLGIDFPATPTSFYLGLLLMCIGNGFFKPNISTMVGELYPQGDARRDGAFVIFYMGINTGAFLAPLVCSTLGEDPAYGWRVGFFVAGIGMLLSVIIQLAFAQRYIGDVGRVPSAKRSLELSGGTKHPLTQVERERLRVIFVIFTFVVIFWATFEQAGGLMNLFAEKYARREVGSFLVPTGWFQSLNPLFIILLGIPFSMLWSRLGAMGKNPPTPAKMYLGLAQVAIGFVCLVIAVFEMQASGDGKSSMIWLVLAYFFHTTGELCISPVGLSMVTKLAPLRLASLMMGVWFLVNLVGNTLAGYIGAFTEHMGEYAWMIKLAGDFGVRPEHAGLLGVFGGLAVLLLVFSFALWTISGRIVGWMHGAEKTVR
;
A
#
# COMPACT_ATOMS: atom_id res chain seq x y z
N MET A 1 8.97 -30.39 24.57
CA MET A 1 8.87 -31.15 23.31
C MET A 1 8.72 -30.15 22.20
N SER A 2 9.76 -29.96 21.39
CA SER A 2 9.64 -29.15 20.13
C SER A 2 8.67 -29.91 19.24
N HIS A 3 7.45 -29.40 19.06
CA HIS A 3 6.61 -29.87 17.97
C HIS A 3 7.29 -29.45 16.67
N ASP A 4 8.13 -30.32 16.13
CA ASP A 4 8.66 -30.17 14.79
C ASP A 4 7.46 -30.14 13.84
N LEU A 5 7.25 -28.97 13.22
CA LEU A 5 6.20 -28.83 12.21
C LEU A 5 6.51 -29.84 11.09
N ASN A 6 5.54 -30.66 10.74
CA ASN A 6 5.67 -31.54 9.59
C ASN A 6 5.61 -30.71 8.30
N ILE A 7 6.78 -30.19 7.88
CA ILE A 7 6.95 -29.42 6.63
C ILE A 7 7.35 -30.43 5.56
N PRO A 8 6.59 -30.55 4.45
CA PRO A 8 6.90 -31.46 3.37
C PRO A 8 8.28 -31.23 2.75
N GLN A 9 9.04 -32.29 2.61
CA GLN A 9 10.42 -32.34 2.12
C GLN A 9 10.45 -32.13 0.60
N GLY A 10 10.38 -30.96 0.07
CA GLY A 10 10.49 -30.71 -1.37
C GLY A 10 10.97 -29.29 -1.64
N THR A 11 12.06 -29.15 -2.41
CA THR A 11 12.60 -27.86 -2.77
C THR A 11 12.41 -27.54 -4.25
N LEU A 12 12.32 -26.27 -4.58
CA LEU A 12 12.37 -25.71 -5.91
C LEU A 12 13.27 -24.48 -5.85
N PHE A 13 14.28 -24.40 -6.74
CA PHE A 13 15.30 -23.34 -6.71
C PHE A 13 15.92 -23.09 -5.31
N GLY A 14 16.16 -24.17 -4.55
CA GLY A 14 16.76 -24.11 -3.22
C GLY A 14 15.81 -23.72 -2.07
N HIS A 15 14.55 -23.43 -2.34
CA HIS A 15 13.53 -23.07 -1.33
C HIS A 15 12.45 -24.12 -1.20
N PRO A 16 11.80 -24.26 -0.03
CA PRO A 16 10.64 -25.17 0.13
C PRO A 16 9.54 -24.85 -0.90
N LYS A 17 8.93 -25.89 -1.47
CA LYS A 17 7.81 -25.71 -2.44
C LYS A 17 6.63 -24.95 -1.85
N GLY A 18 6.46 -24.96 -0.55
CA GLY A 18 5.46 -24.18 0.17
C GLY A 18 5.60 -22.66 -0.04
N LEU A 19 6.83 -22.16 -0.23
CA LEU A 19 7.05 -20.75 -0.55
C LEU A 19 6.35 -20.33 -1.85
N TYR A 20 6.42 -21.17 -2.89
CA TYR A 20 5.80 -20.88 -4.19
C TYR A 20 4.27 -20.98 -4.13
N LEU A 21 3.75 -21.86 -3.28
CA LEU A 21 2.32 -21.88 -2.99
C LEU A 21 1.87 -20.56 -2.36
N LEU A 22 2.58 -20.08 -1.32
CA LEU A 22 2.25 -18.82 -0.65
C LEU A 22 2.47 -17.61 -1.58
N PHE A 23 3.50 -17.65 -2.43
CA PHE A 23 3.71 -16.67 -3.50
C PHE A 23 2.49 -16.54 -4.42
N VAL A 24 1.98 -17.66 -4.96
CA VAL A 24 0.84 -17.62 -5.88
C VAL A 24 -0.45 -17.25 -5.17
N THR A 25 -0.63 -17.69 -3.93
CA THR A 25 -1.78 -17.33 -3.08
C THR A 25 -1.80 -15.81 -2.83
N GLU A 26 -0.68 -15.23 -2.44
CA GLU A 26 -0.54 -13.78 -2.23
C GLU A 26 -0.68 -13.01 -3.54
N MET A 27 -0.07 -13.48 -4.62
CA MET A 27 -0.17 -12.84 -5.94
C MET A 27 -1.64 -12.66 -6.38
N TRP A 28 -2.48 -13.67 -6.23
CA TRP A 28 -3.91 -13.57 -6.57
C TRP A 28 -4.71 -12.71 -5.59
N GLU A 29 -4.36 -12.72 -4.32
CA GLU A 29 -4.97 -11.78 -3.35
C GLU A 29 -4.59 -10.34 -3.69
N ARG A 30 -3.31 -10.06 -3.98
CA ARG A 30 -2.86 -8.74 -4.41
C ARG A 30 -3.51 -8.31 -5.72
N PHE A 31 -3.68 -9.24 -6.67
CA PHE A 31 -4.46 -8.99 -7.88
C PHE A 31 -5.88 -8.50 -7.53
N SER A 32 -6.57 -9.18 -6.64
CA SER A 32 -7.89 -8.77 -6.19
C SER A 32 -7.89 -7.38 -5.55
N PHE A 33 -7.00 -7.16 -4.60
CA PHE A 33 -6.92 -5.90 -3.85
C PHE A 33 -6.58 -4.70 -4.74
N TYR A 34 -5.52 -4.80 -5.54
CA TYR A 34 -5.08 -3.69 -6.41
C TYR A 34 -5.99 -3.47 -7.61
N GLY A 35 -6.68 -4.52 -8.09
CA GLY A 35 -7.71 -4.39 -9.12
C GLY A 35 -8.88 -3.52 -8.66
N MET A 36 -9.43 -3.82 -7.47
CA MET A 36 -10.48 -2.99 -6.88
C MET A 36 -9.98 -1.57 -6.57
N ARG A 37 -8.78 -1.44 -6.00
CA ARG A 37 -8.16 -0.17 -5.66
C ARG A 37 -8.06 0.77 -6.87
N ALA A 38 -7.68 0.24 -8.05
CA ALA A 38 -7.54 1.02 -9.27
C ALA A 38 -8.87 1.61 -9.75
N LEU A 39 -9.99 0.92 -9.50
CA LEU A 39 -11.31 1.31 -9.93
C LEU A 39 -12.07 2.18 -8.92
N LEU A 40 -11.77 2.06 -7.62
CA LEU A 40 -12.63 2.57 -6.54
C LEU A 40 -12.93 4.07 -6.66
N VAL A 41 -11.90 4.90 -6.82
CA VAL A 41 -12.07 6.37 -6.90
C VAL A 41 -12.74 6.76 -8.21
N LEU A 42 -12.36 6.14 -9.32
CA LEU A 42 -12.93 6.40 -10.64
C LEU A 42 -14.42 6.03 -10.66
N TYR A 43 -14.78 4.86 -10.14
CA TYR A 43 -16.19 4.44 -10.03
C TYR A 43 -17.01 5.36 -9.15
N ALA A 44 -16.47 5.78 -7.99
CA ALA A 44 -17.19 6.66 -7.09
C ALA A 44 -17.40 8.05 -7.71
N ALA A 45 -16.45 8.60 -8.44
CA ALA A 45 -16.50 9.93 -9.03
C ALA A 45 -17.20 9.97 -10.40
N ALA A 46 -17.24 8.85 -11.14
CA ALA A 46 -17.87 8.81 -12.46
C ALA A 46 -19.36 9.20 -12.38
N ALA A 47 -19.78 10.09 -13.30
CA ALA A 47 -21.14 10.60 -13.31
C ALA A 47 -22.18 9.48 -13.57
N THR A 48 -23.33 9.59 -12.95
CA THR A 48 -24.43 8.61 -13.10
C THR A 48 -25.03 8.51 -14.49
N HIS A 49 -24.80 9.54 -15.32
CA HIS A 49 -25.25 9.62 -16.71
C HIS A 49 -24.12 9.48 -17.74
N ALA A 50 -22.92 9.12 -17.28
CA ALA A 50 -21.80 8.85 -18.18
C ALA A 50 -22.03 7.59 -19.03
N ALA A 51 -21.24 7.41 -20.10
CA ALA A 51 -21.28 6.19 -20.91
C ALA A 51 -20.99 4.92 -20.07
N ASN A 52 -20.13 5.05 -19.05
CA ASN A 52 -19.90 4.06 -18.01
C ASN A 52 -20.33 4.66 -16.66
N PRO A 53 -21.59 4.45 -16.23
CA PRO A 53 -22.15 5.13 -15.06
C PRO A 53 -21.49 4.70 -13.75
N GLY A 54 -21.10 5.68 -12.93
CA GLY A 54 -20.60 5.46 -11.56
C GLY A 54 -21.58 5.96 -10.50
N LEU A 55 -21.05 6.29 -9.31
CA LEU A 55 -21.85 6.74 -8.18
C LEU A 55 -22.16 8.24 -8.20
N GLY A 56 -21.49 9.03 -9.04
CA GLY A 56 -21.70 10.48 -9.17
C GLY A 56 -21.27 11.29 -7.94
N TRP A 57 -20.33 10.79 -7.16
CA TRP A 57 -19.82 11.52 -5.99
C TRP A 57 -18.93 12.68 -6.41
N ALA A 58 -18.89 13.73 -5.57
CA ALA A 58 -17.87 14.75 -5.69
C ALA A 58 -16.47 14.13 -5.46
N GLU A 59 -15.49 14.56 -6.21
CA GLU A 59 -14.11 14.01 -6.13
C GLU A 59 -13.51 14.04 -4.74
N PRO A 60 -13.66 15.13 -3.95
CA PRO A 60 -13.14 15.15 -2.59
C PRO A 60 -13.74 14.04 -1.70
N GLN A 61 -15.00 13.67 -1.93
CA GLN A 61 -15.66 12.59 -1.19
C GLN A 61 -15.12 11.22 -1.59
N ALA A 62 -14.91 10.99 -2.89
CA ALA A 62 -14.34 9.75 -3.41
C ALA A 62 -12.90 9.54 -2.91
N VAL A 63 -12.07 10.58 -2.94
CA VAL A 63 -10.69 10.51 -2.48
C VAL A 63 -10.60 10.35 -0.95
N ARG A 64 -11.48 11.00 -0.18
CA ARG A 64 -11.57 10.78 1.28
C ARG A 64 -11.97 9.35 1.62
N LEU A 65 -12.97 8.80 0.93
CA LEU A 65 -13.34 7.40 1.11
C LEU A 65 -12.17 6.47 0.86
N TYR A 66 -11.44 6.68 -0.23
CA TYR A 66 -10.24 5.91 -0.56
C TYR A 66 -9.21 5.92 0.58
N GLY A 67 -8.89 7.09 1.11
CA GLY A 67 -7.94 7.22 2.22
C GLY A 67 -8.41 6.50 3.48
N TRP A 68 -9.69 6.63 3.84
CA TRP A 68 -10.30 5.90 4.97
C TRP A 68 -10.33 4.40 4.74
N TYR A 69 -10.71 3.96 3.54
CA TYR A 69 -10.72 2.55 3.18
C TYR A 69 -9.33 1.92 3.38
N LEU A 70 -8.29 2.53 2.81
CA LEU A 70 -6.92 2.04 2.96
C LEU A 70 -6.45 2.09 4.42
N GLY A 71 -6.75 3.16 5.14
CA GLY A 71 -6.43 3.27 6.56
C GLY A 71 -7.04 2.14 7.37
N ILE A 72 -8.34 1.88 7.22
CA ILE A 72 -9.06 0.82 7.94
C ILE A 72 -8.50 -0.57 7.58
N VAL A 73 -8.15 -0.81 6.31
CA VAL A 73 -7.52 -2.07 5.86
C VAL A 73 -6.25 -2.38 6.67
N TYR A 74 -5.40 -1.37 6.92
CA TYR A 74 -4.21 -1.56 7.75
C TYR A 74 -4.54 -1.69 9.24
N GLY A 75 -5.56 -0.98 9.72
CA GLY A 75 -6.04 -1.08 11.10
C GLY A 75 -6.60 -2.45 11.43
N THR A 76 -7.40 -3.04 10.54
CA THR A 76 -7.99 -4.38 10.73
C THR A 76 -6.95 -5.49 10.77
N ALA A 77 -5.77 -5.30 10.16
CA ALA A 77 -4.67 -6.27 10.19
C ALA A 77 -4.18 -6.56 11.62
N ILE A 78 -4.24 -5.58 12.52
CA ILE A 78 -3.87 -5.75 13.94
C ILE A 78 -4.81 -6.76 14.61
N PHE A 79 -6.11 -6.58 14.42
CA PHE A 79 -7.13 -7.45 15.02
C PHE A 79 -7.14 -8.83 14.37
N GLY A 80 -7.04 -8.91 13.03
CA GLY A 80 -7.03 -10.18 12.30
C GLY A 80 -5.81 -11.04 12.64
N GLY A 81 -4.63 -10.44 12.80
CA GLY A 81 -3.43 -11.11 13.28
C GLY A 81 -3.62 -11.63 14.71
N TRP A 82 -4.13 -10.80 15.62
CA TRP A 82 -4.38 -11.19 17.00
C TRP A 82 -5.38 -12.35 17.13
N ILE A 83 -6.48 -12.32 16.35
CA ILE A 83 -7.48 -13.40 16.32
C ILE A 83 -6.85 -14.72 15.81
N ALA A 84 -6.04 -14.62 14.75
CA ALA A 84 -5.35 -15.78 14.20
C ALA A 84 -4.37 -16.41 15.21
N ASP A 85 -3.58 -15.57 15.87
CA ASP A 85 -2.59 -16.01 16.85
C ASP A 85 -3.19 -16.67 18.08
N ASN A 86 -4.37 -16.22 18.52
CA ASN A 86 -4.98 -16.75 19.74
C ASN A 86 -6.00 -17.88 19.50
N TRP A 87 -6.75 -17.84 18.38
CA TRP A 87 -7.92 -18.71 18.22
C TRP A 87 -7.94 -19.54 16.94
N LEU A 88 -7.67 -18.95 15.77
CA LEU A 88 -7.92 -19.61 14.48
C LEU A 88 -6.72 -20.37 13.92
N GLY A 89 -5.50 -19.88 14.16
CA GLY A 89 -4.31 -20.23 13.40
C GLY A 89 -4.27 -19.49 12.05
N GLN A 90 -3.06 -19.22 11.58
CA GLN A 90 -2.81 -18.37 10.39
C GLN A 90 -3.47 -18.93 9.13
N ARG A 91 -3.40 -20.26 8.92
CA ARG A 91 -3.96 -20.92 7.73
C ARG A 91 -5.48 -20.74 7.60
N ARG A 92 -6.22 -20.92 8.70
CA ARG A 92 -7.68 -20.71 8.70
C ARG A 92 -8.02 -19.24 8.54
N ALA A 93 -7.24 -18.37 9.15
CA ALA A 93 -7.41 -16.92 9.00
C ALA A 93 -7.22 -16.47 7.54
N VAL A 94 -6.20 -16.97 6.84
CA VAL A 94 -5.97 -16.71 5.40
C VAL A 94 -7.15 -17.16 4.54
N ILE A 95 -7.67 -18.38 4.76
CA ILE A 95 -8.81 -18.92 4.00
C ILE A 95 -10.08 -18.09 4.29
N LEU A 96 -10.38 -17.84 5.56
CA LEU A 96 -11.55 -17.04 5.95
C LEU A 96 -11.46 -15.63 5.40
N GLY A 97 -10.30 -14.98 5.56
CA GLY A 97 -10.06 -13.64 5.02
C GLY A 97 -10.25 -13.59 3.51
N GLY A 98 -9.74 -14.57 2.79
CA GLY A 98 -9.91 -14.68 1.34
C GLY A 98 -11.37 -14.84 0.92
N LEU A 99 -12.15 -15.69 1.60
CA LEU A 99 -13.58 -15.86 1.33
C LEU A 99 -14.37 -14.56 1.60
N VAL A 100 -14.06 -13.88 2.69
CA VAL A 100 -14.71 -12.60 3.05
C VAL A 100 -14.36 -11.53 2.02
N MET A 101 -13.09 -11.43 1.58
CA MET A 101 -12.68 -10.50 0.50
C MET A 101 -13.38 -10.83 -0.82
N ALA A 102 -13.46 -12.11 -1.21
CA ALA A 102 -14.19 -12.51 -2.42
C ALA A 102 -15.66 -12.08 -2.36
N GLY A 103 -16.31 -12.30 -1.21
CA GLY A 103 -17.66 -11.81 -0.94
C GLY A 103 -17.77 -10.28 -1.10
N GLY A 104 -16.80 -9.53 -0.58
CA GLY A 104 -16.71 -8.08 -0.73
C GLY A 104 -16.61 -7.64 -2.19
N GLN A 105 -15.76 -8.28 -3.00
CA GLN A 105 -15.62 -7.99 -4.43
C GLN A 105 -16.90 -8.29 -5.21
N PHE A 106 -17.54 -9.42 -4.94
CA PHE A 106 -18.81 -9.75 -5.61
C PHE A 106 -19.94 -8.83 -5.17
N MET A 107 -19.92 -8.32 -3.95
CA MET A 107 -20.87 -7.31 -3.49
C MET A 107 -20.67 -5.98 -4.21
N LEU A 108 -19.42 -5.55 -4.47
CA LEU A 108 -19.10 -4.37 -5.29
C LEU A 108 -19.50 -4.58 -6.77
N ALA A 109 -19.39 -5.80 -7.27
CA ALA A 109 -19.79 -6.18 -8.63
C ALA A 109 -21.30 -6.35 -8.80
N ALA A 110 -22.05 -6.56 -7.72
CA ALA A 110 -23.48 -6.79 -7.76
C ALA A 110 -24.25 -5.53 -8.21
N PRO A 111 -25.48 -5.67 -8.77
CA PRO A 111 -26.38 -4.53 -8.93
C PRO A 111 -26.55 -3.78 -7.61
N LEU A 112 -26.64 -2.45 -7.68
CA LEU A 112 -26.73 -1.61 -6.48
C LEU A 112 -27.99 -1.88 -5.65
N ASP A 113 -29.05 -2.43 -6.26
CA ASP A 113 -30.33 -2.80 -5.65
C ASP A 113 -30.40 -4.25 -5.17
N THR A 114 -29.30 -5.03 -5.28
CA THR A 114 -29.25 -6.48 -4.99
C THR A 114 -29.78 -6.84 -3.59
N LEU A 115 -29.59 -5.97 -2.61
CA LEU A 115 -30.04 -6.21 -1.24
C LEU A 115 -31.49 -5.73 -0.98
N GLY A 116 -32.25 -5.37 -2.02
CA GLY A 116 -33.62 -4.87 -1.88
C GLY A 116 -33.72 -3.55 -1.11
N THR A 117 -32.59 -2.93 -0.84
CA THR A 117 -32.53 -1.64 -0.17
C THR A 117 -32.66 -0.53 -1.21
N SER A 118 -33.89 -0.16 -1.53
CA SER A 118 -34.19 1.12 -2.18
C SER A 118 -33.77 2.34 -1.33
N GLY A 119 -33.24 2.10 -0.11
CA GLY A 119 -32.74 3.11 0.81
C GLY A 119 -31.24 3.30 0.61
N ALA A 120 -30.86 4.48 0.13
CA ALA A 120 -29.48 4.92 0.20
C ALA A 120 -29.08 5.11 1.68
N PHE A 121 -28.00 4.46 2.10
CA PHE A 121 -27.42 4.60 3.43
C PHE A 121 -26.35 5.68 3.41
N SER A 122 -26.45 6.68 4.26
CA SER A 122 -25.38 7.66 4.49
C SER A 122 -24.46 7.15 5.60
N LEU A 123 -23.17 7.03 5.29
CA LEU A 123 -22.16 6.67 6.27
C LEU A 123 -21.56 7.95 6.88
N SER A 124 -21.69 8.10 8.20
CA SER A 124 -20.97 9.11 8.95
C SER A 124 -19.83 8.46 9.72
N LEU A 125 -18.59 8.88 9.46
CA LEU A 125 -17.41 8.36 10.11
C LEU A 125 -16.60 9.51 10.68
N LEU A 126 -16.48 9.57 12.01
CA LEU A 126 -15.74 10.61 12.74
C LEU A 126 -16.12 12.05 12.30
N GLY A 127 -17.41 12.31 12.11
CA GLY A 127 -17.92 13.63 11.71
C GLY A 127 -17.81 13.95 10.22
N ILE A 128 -17.50 12.95 9.38
CA ILE A 128 -17.52 13.06 7.94
C ILE A 128 -18.70 12.28 7.39
N ASP A 129 -19.54 12.98 6.64
CA ASP A 129 -20.69 12.38 5.97
C ASP A 129 -20.29 11.99 4.54
N PHE A 130 -20.44 10.69 4.25
CA PHE A 130 -20.30 10.18 2.88
C PHE A 130 -21.69 10.14 2.22
N PRO A 131 -21.76 10.31 0.88
CA PRO A 131 -23.01 10.35 0.17
C PRO A 131 -23.88 9.12 0.40
N ALA A 132 -25.19 9.35 0.43
CA ALA A 132 -26.14 8.28 0.48
C ALA A 132 -25.97 7.35 -0.73
N THR A 133 -25.59 6.10 -0.46
CA THR A 133 -25.23 5.11 -1.48
C THR A 133 -25.82 3.77 -1.10
N PRO A 134 -26.16 2.90 -2.05
CA PRO A 134 -26.70 1.58 -1.75
C PRO A 134 -25.84 0.80 -0.76
N THR A 135 -26.47 0.13 0.19
CA THR A 135 -25.82 -0.60 1.29
C THR A 135 -24.80 -1.64 0.77
N SER A 136 -25.05 -2.22 -0.41
CA SER A 136 -24.15 -3.19 -1.05
C SER A 136 -22.73 -2.64 -1.27
N PHE A 137 -22.59 -1.36 -1.63
CA PHE A 137 -21.30 -0.72 -1.84
C PHE A 137 -20.49 -0.65 -0.54
N TYR A 138 -21.06 -0.08 0.52
CA TYR A 138 -20.38 0.04 1.81
C TYR A 138 -20.11 -1.32 2.46
N LEU A 139 -21.06 -2.27 2.33
CA LEU A 139 -20.86 -3.63 2.80
C LEU A 139 -19.70 -4.32 2.05
N GLY A 140 -19.62 -4.14 0.73
CA GLY A 140 -18.51 -4.65 -0.07
C GLY A 140 -17.16 -4.14 0.45
N LEU A 141 -17.02 -2.84 0.68
CA LEU A 141 -15.79 -2.25 1.23
C LEU A 141 -15.49 -2.75 2.65
N LEU A 142 -16.49 -2.87 3.51
CA LEU A 142 -16.33 -3.40 4.87
C LEU A 142 -15.82 -4.84 4.85
N LEU A 143 -16.39 -5.70 4.01
CA LEU A 143 -15.94 -7.08 3.84
C LEU A 143 -14.50 -7.14 3.33
N MET A 144 -14.12 -6.25 2.40
CA MET A 144 -12.72 -6.13 1.94
C MET A 144 -11.79 -5.76 3.09
N CYS A 145 -12.15 -4.80 3.94
CA CYS A 145 -11.34 -4.40 5.10
C CYS A 145 -11.18 -5.57 6.10
N ILE A 146 -12.27 -6.22 6.47
CA ILE A 146 -12.25 -7.35 7.42
C ILE A 146 -11.43 -8.51 6.85
N GLY A 147 -11.68 -8.89 5.60
CA GLY A 147 -11.02 -10.02 4.97
C GLY A 147 -9.51 -9.79 4.82
N ASN A 148 -9.08 -8.60 4.41
CA ASN A 148 -7.66 -8.24 4.32
C ASN A 148 -6.99 -8.29 5.70
N GLY A 149 -7.69 -7.84 6.74
CA GLY A 149 -7.21 -7.92 8.12
C GLY A 149 -6.86 -9.35 8.54
N PHE A 150 -7.68 -10.34 8.15
CA PHE A 150 -7.38 -11.74 8.40
C PHE A 150 -6.31 -12.31 7.47
N PHE A 151 -6.20 -11.84 6.25
CA PHE A 151 -5.33 -12.43 5.24
C PHE A 151 -3.87 -11.95 5.38
N LYS A 152 -3.65 -10.66 5.28
CA LYS A 152 -2.34 -10.03 5.09
C LYS A 152 -1.29 -10.33 6.17
N PRO A 153 -1.56 -10.17 7.48
CA PRO A 153 -0.55 -10.46 8.50
C PRO A 153 -0.23 -11.94 8.59
N ASN A 154 -1.21 -12.81 8.33
CA ASN A 154 -1.10 -14.23 8.57
C ASN A 154 -0.34 -14.98 7.48
N ILE A 155 -0.52 -14.62 6.21
CA ILE A 155 0.22 -15.27 5.13
C ILE A 155 1.73 -14.97 5.21
N SER A 156 2.10 -13.74 5.59
CA SER A 156 3.50 -13.36 5.79
C SER A 156 4.15 -14.13 6.96
N THR A 157 3.40 -14.37 8.03
CA THR A 157 3.85 -15.22 9.16
C THR A 157 4.11 -16.65 8.69
N MET A 158 3.22 -17.22 7.86
CA MET A 158 3.40 -18.58 7.33
C MET A 158 4.66 -18.68 6.46
N VAL A 159 5.04 -17.65 5.69
CA VAL A 159 6.32 -17.63 4.95
C VAL A 159 7.49 -17.78 5.92
N GLY A 160 7.47 -17.04 7.02
CA GLY A 160 8.53 -17.12 8.04
C GLY A 160 8.61 -18.47 8.72
N GLU A 161 7.47 -19.16 8.92
CA GLU A 161 7.40 -20.48 9.57
C GLU A 161 7.89 -21.63 8.68
N LEU A 162 8.03 -21.44 7.36
CA LEU A 162 8.63 -22.43 6.46
C LEU A 162 10.13 -22.63 6.67
N TYR A 163 10.78 -21.75 7.42
CA TYR A 163 12.23 -21.76 7.63
C TYR A 163 12.54 -21.88 9.12
N PRO A 164 13.49 -22.77 9.50
CA PRO A 164 14.02 -22.81 10.86
C PRO A 164 14.60 -21.45 11.27
N GLN A 165 14.65 -21.19 12.57
CA GLN A 165 15.30 -19.99 13.07
C GLN A 165 16.79 -19.99 12.69
N GLY A 166 17.27 -18.89 12.12
CA GLY A 166 18.66 -18.73 11.67
C GLY A 166 18.95 -19.28 10.27
N ASP A 167 17.98 -19.81 9.54
CA ASP A 167 18.17 -20.22 8.14
C ASP A 167 18.46 -19.00 7.26
N ALA A 168 19.65 -18.94 6.66
CA ALA A 168 20.09 -17.83 5.80
C ALA A 168 19.21 -17.63 4.55
N ARG A 169 18.45 -18.66 4.13
CA ARG A 169 17.56 -18.58 2.97
C ARG A 169 16.27 -17.79 3.26
N ARG A 170 15.95 -17.55 4.53
CA ARG A 170 14.72 -16.89 4.95
C ARG A 170 14.57 -15.49 4.35
N ASP A 171 15.63 -14.71 4.31
CA ASP A 171 15.60 -13.36 3.72
C ASP A 171 15.33 -13.41 2.21
N GLY A 172 15.96 -14.34 1.50
CA GLY A 172 15.68 -14.60 0.08
C GLY A 172 14.24 -15.03 -0.17
N ALA A 173 13.65 -15.81 0.74
CA ALA A 173 12.25 -16.21 0.65
C ALA A 173 11.29 -15.01 0.71
N PHE A 174 11.53 -14.04 1.60
CA PHE A 174 10.72 -12.83 1.66
C PHE A 174 10.88 -11.98 0.40
N VAL A 175 12.05 -11.96 -0.25
CA VAL A 175 12.23 -11.29 -1.55
C VAL A 175 11.37 -11.97 -2.62
N ILE A 176 11.40 -13.30 -2.71
CA ILE A 176 10.55 -14.06 -3.65
C ILE A 176 9.06 -13.78 -3.38
N PHE A 177 8.63 -13.82 -2.12
CA PHE A 177 7.27 -13.53 -1.73
C PHE A 177 6.85 -12.09 -2.11
N TYR A 178 7.73 -11.12 -1.91
CA TYR A 178 7.52 -9.72 -2.30
C TYR A 178 7.39 -9.55 -3.83
N MET A 179 8.10 -10.37 -4.62
CA MET A 179 7.89 -10.39 -6.08
C MET A 179 6.48 -10.88 -6.43
N GLY A 180 5.90 -11.82 -5.67
CA GLY A 180 4.51 -12.25 -5.83
C GLY A 180 3.52 -11.11 -5.60
N ILE A 181 3.71 -10.34 -4.53
CA ILE A 181 2.94 -9.13 -4.22
C ILE A 181 2.94 -8.18 -5.44
N ASN A 182 4.13 -7.85 -5.94
CA ASN A 182 4.27 -6.88 -7.02
C ASN A 182 3.79 -7.43 -8.38
N THR A 183 3.92 -8.73 -8.63
CA THR A 183 3.36 -9.34 -9.83
C THR A 183 1.83 -9.25 -9.85
N GLY A 184 1.15 -9.56 -8.74
CA GLY A 184 -0.29 -9.39 -8.61
C GLY A 184 -0.72 -7.93 -8.75
N ALA A 185 -0.01 -7.01 -8.08
CA ALA A 185 -0.26 -5.57 -8.15
C ALA A 185 -0.04 -4.98 -9.56
N PHE A 186 0.91 -5.51 -10.32
CA PHE A 186 1.16 -5.12 -11.70
C PHE A 186 0.05 -5.56 -12.64
N LEU A 187 -0.34 -6.84 -12.57
CA LEU A 187 -1.34 -7.42 -13.48
C LEU A 187 -2.76 -6.90 -13.20
N ALA A 188 -3.06 -6.58 -11.96
CA ALA A 188 -4.41 -6.25 -11.53
C ALA A 188 -5.01 -5.02 -12.23
N PRO A 189 -4.37 -3.83 -12.23
CA PRO A 189 -4.92 -2.68 -12.93
C PRO A 189 -4.97 -2.90 -14.44
N LEU A 190 -3.99 -3.63 -15.03
CA LEU A 190 -3.99 -3.94 -16.45
C LEU A 190 -5.23 -4.72 -16.87
N VAL A 191 -5.70 -5.66 -16.06
CA VAL A 191 -6.88 -6.46 -16.38
C VAL A 191 -8.17 -5.79 -15.90
N CYS A 192 -8.23 -5.42 -14.62
CA CYS A 192 -9.46 -4.91 -14.02
C CYS A 192 -9.88 -3.55 -14.59
N SER A 193 -8.90 -2.63 -14.85
CA SER A 193 -9.24 -1.32 -15.43
C SER A 193 -9.55 -1.40 -16.93
N THR A 194 -8.87 -2.28 -17.67
CA THR A 194 -9.22 -2.50 -19.08
C THR A 194 -10.69 -2.91 -19.23
N LEU A 195 -11.16 -3.80 -18.36
CA LEU A 195 -12.56 -4.25 -18.39
C LEU A 195 -13.51 -3.27 -17.70
N GLY A 196 -13.09 -2.73 -16.54
CA GLY A 196 -13.94 -1.89 -15.72
C GLY A 196 -14.18 -0.49 -16.28
N GLU A 197 -13.19 0.11 -16.93
CA GLU A 197 -13.30 1.44 -17.53
C GLU A 197 -13.98 1.43 -18.91
N ASP A 198 -13.99 0.28 -19.61
CA ASP A 198 -14.65 0.14 -20.91
C ASP A 198 -16.19 0.15 -20.72
N PRO A 199 -16.93 1.11 -21.33
CA PRO A 199 -18.38 1.16 -21.23
C PRO A 199 -19.10 -0.12 -21.71
N ALA A 200 -18.47 -0.94 -22.56
CA ALA A 200 -19.04 -2.19 -23.05
C ALA A 200 -19.17 -3.26 -21.93
N TYR A 201 -18.28 -3.21 -20.95
CA TYR A 201 -18.26 -4.15 -19.81
C TYR A 201 -18.70 -3.48 -18.51
N GLY A 202 -18.20 -2.27 -18.24
CA GLY A 202 -18.50 -1.44 -17.08
C GLY A 202 -17.81 -1.84 -15.77
N TRP A 203 -17.83 -0.95 -14.80
CA TRP A 203 -17.15 -1.06 -13.51
C TRP A 203 -17.37 -2.39 -12.79
N ARG A 204 -18.58 -2.93 -12.89
CA ARG A 204 -18.98 -4.18 -12.24
C ARG A 204 -18.18 -5.38 -12.71
N VAL A 205 -17.84 -5.44 -13.99
CA VAL A 205 -17.00 -6.52 -14.54
C VAL A 205 -15.58 -6.42 -14.01
N GLY A 206 -15.03 -5.22 -13.86
CA GLY A 206 -13.72 -5.02 -13.24
C GLY A 206 -13.67 -5.55 -11.79
N PHE A 207 -14.67 -5.23 -10.96
CA PHE A 207 -14.78 -5.77 -9.59
C PHE A 207 -15.03 -7.29 -9.58
N PHE A 208 -15.84 -7.80 -10.49
CA PHE A 208 -16.09 -9.23 -10.61
C PHE A 208 -14.83 -10.01 -10.90
N VAL A 209 -14.01 -9.55 -11.84
CA VAL A 209 -12.72 -10.18 -12.18
C VAL A 209 -11.75 -10.12 -11.00
N ALA A 210 -11.72 -9.02 -10.25
CA ALA A 210 -10.97 -8.94 -9.00
C ALA A 210 -11.44 -9.98 -7.98
N GLY A 211 -12.77 -10.24 -7.90
CA GLY A 211 -13.37 -11.30 -7.08
C GLY A 211 -12.96 -12.70 -7.50
N ILE A 212 -12.92 -12.96 -8.81
CA ILE A 212 -12.42 -14.24 -9.35
C ILE A 212 -10.94 -14.45 -8.95
N GLY A 213 -10.09 -13.41 -9.06
CA GLY A 213 -8.71 -13.49 -8.58
C GLY A 213 -8.63 -13.91 -7.10
N MET A 214 -9.50 -13.35 -6.25
CA MET A 214 -9.54 -13.75 -4.85
C MET A 214 -9.98 -15.20 -4.63
N LEU A 215 -10.99 -15.65 -5.36
CA LEU A 215 -11.40 -17.07 -5.32
C LEU A 215 -10.28 -18.01 -5.75
N LEU A 216 -9.51 -17.65 -6.77
CA LEU A 216 -8.35 -18.44 -7.20
C LEU A 216 -7.32 -18.55 -6.08
N SER A 217 -7.03 -17.46 -5.36
CA SER A 217 -6.17 -17.49 -4.17
C SER A 217 -6.66 -18.51 -3.14
N VAL A 218 -7.95 -18.47 -2.80
CA VAL A 218 -8.57 -19.38 -1.82
C VAL A 218 -8.55 -20.83 -2.29
N ILE A 219 -8.92 -21.08 -3.55
CA ILE A 219 -8.93 -22.44 -4.13
C ILE A 219 -7.53 -23.05 -4.14
N ILE A 220 -6.51 -22.29 -4.53
CA ILE A 220 -5.11 -22.72 -4.52
C ILE A 220 -4.68 -23.08 -3.09
N GLN A 221 -5.01 -22.25 -2.11
CA GLN A 221 -4.70 -22.49 -0.71
C GLN A 221 -5.41 -23.75 -0.19
N LEU A 222 -6.70 -23.93 -0.49
CA LEU A 222 -7.47 -25.11 -0.07
C LEU A 222 -6.95 -26.39 -0.70
N ALA A 223 -6.69 -26.37 -2.01
CA ALA A 223 -6.30 -27.57 -2.77
C ALA A 223 -4.88 -28.05 -2.44
N PHE A 224 -3.94 -27.12 -2.22
CA PHE A 224 -2.52 -27.44 -2.22
C PHE A 224 -1.81 -27.23 -0.86
N ALA A 225 -2.41 -26.51 0.10
CA ALA A 225 -1.73 -26.18 1.34
C ALA A 225 -1.29 -27.44 2.12
N GLN A 226 -2.14 -28.45 2.23
CA GLN A 226 -1.76 -29.68 2.95
C GLN A 226 -0.56 -30.38 2.30
N ARG A 227 -0.48 -30.34 0.97
CA ARG A 227 0.59 -31.02 0.20
C ARG A 227 1.93 -30.30 0.29
N TYR A 228 1.94 -28.95 0.36
CA TYR A 228 3.16 -28.17 0.20
C TYR A 228 3.61 -27.43 1.44
N ILE A 229 2.71 -27.10 2.38
CA ILE A 229 3.05 -26.43 3.65
C ILE A 229 2.76 -27.29 4.89
N GLY A 230 2.10 -28.45 4.74
CA GLY A 230 1.87 -29.40 5.85
C GLY A 230 1.11 -28.75 7.00
N ASP A 231 1.75 -28.70 8.17
CA ASP A 231 1.13 -28.18 9.41
C ASP A 231 1.40 -26.69 9.67
N VAL A 232 2.09 -25.99 8.77
CA VAL A 232 2.36 -24.56 8.91
C VAL A 232 1.04 -23.77 9.02
N GLY A 233 0.98 -22.91 10.04
CA GLY A 233 -0.16 -22.04 10.31
C GLY A 233 -1.45 -22.72 10.80
N ARG A 234 -1.43 -24.02 11.14
CA ARG A 234 -2.62 -24.75 11.61
C ARG A 234 -3.00 -24.44 13.04
N VAL A 235 -2.00 -24.27 13.91
CA VAL A 235 -2.17 -24.06 15.35
C VAL A 235 -1.91 -22.61 15.70
N PRO A 236 -2.75 -21.99 16.55
CA PRO A 236 -2.52 -20.63 17.04
C PRO A 236 -1.13 -20.47 17.67
N SER A 237 -0.40 -19.43 17.28
CA SER A 237 0.98 -19.20 17.71
C SER A 237 1.10 -18.78 19.17
N ALA A 238 0.06 -18.18 19.77
CA ALA A 238 0.04 -17.82 21.19
C ALA A 238 0.13 -19.05 22.12
N LYS A 239 -0.46 -20.18 21.72
CA LYS A 239 -0.31 -21.44 22.47
C LYS A 239 1.14 -21.94 22.47
N ARG A 240 1.91 -21.57 21.43
CA ARG A 240 3.31 -21.95 21.25
C ARG A 240 4.27 -21.01 21.98
N SER A 241 3.93 -19.72 22.09
CA SER A 241 4.81 -18.69 22.71
C SER A 241 4.69 -18.68 24.25
N LEU A 242 3.56 -19.07 24.84
CA LEU A 242 3.38 -19.18 26.28
C LEU A 242 4.32 -20.23 26.89
N GLU A 243 4.70 -21.25 26.12
CA GLU A 243 5.66 -22.29 26.57
C GLU A 243 7.13 -21.78 26.59
N LEU A 244 7.41 -20.63 25.89
CA LEU A 244 8.78 -20.11 25.72
C LEU A 244 9.09 -18.85 26.54
N SER A 245 8.09 -18.14 27.09
CA SER A 245 8.29 -16.86 27.77
C SER A 245 8.18 -16.95 29.28
N GLY A 246 9.27 -17.37 29.92
CA GLY A 246 9.55 -17.07 31.32
C GLY A 246 9.91 -15.60 31.52
N GLY A 247 8.96 -14.67 31.26
CA GLY A 247 9.25 -13.24 31.15
C GLY A 247 9.26 -12.49 32.47
N THR A 248 10.43 -12.18 33.01
CA THR A 248 10.62 -11.12 34.01
C THR A 248 10.48 -9.74 33.36
N LYS A 249 9.56 -8.91 33.85
CA LYS A 249 9.41 -7.50 33.40
C LYS A 249 10.53 -6.64 33.99
N HIS A 250 11.64 -6.48 33.27
CA HIS A 250 12.65 -5.52 33.64
C HIS A 250 12.33 -4.12 33.05
N PRO A 251 12.67 -3.02 33.75
CA PRO A 251 12.55 -1.67 33.19
C PRO A 251 13.41 -1.53 31.94
N LEU A 252 13.01 -0.62 31.04
CA LEU A 252 13.76 -0.35 29.81
C LEU A 252 15.15 0.23 30.12
N THR A 253 16.19 -0.34 29.54
CA THR A 253 17.55 0.23 29.60
C THR A 253 17.62 1.57 28.83
N GLN A 254 18.66 2.35 29.08
CA GLN A 254 18.84 3.61 28.34
C GLN A 254 18.97 3.36 26.83
N VAL A 255 19.72 2.34 26.42
CA VAL A 255 19.89 1.95 25.01
C VAL A 255 18.54 1.58 24.37
N GLU A 256 17.71 0.81 25.05
CA GLU A 256 16.38 0.44 24.56
C GLU A 256 15.47 1.66 24.40
N ARG A 257 15.50 2.61 25.37
CA ARG A 257 14.74 3.86 25.30
C ARG A 257 15.18 4.72 24.12
N GLU A 258 16.46 4.85 23.87
CA GLU A 258 17.01 5.63 22.75
C GLU A 258 16.65 4.98 21.42
N ARG A 259 16.74 3.65 21.27
CA ARG A 259 16.31 2.92 20.10
C ARG A 259 14.79 3.07 19.83
N LEU A 260 13.96 3.04 20.86
CA LEU A 260 12.53 3.31 20.72
C LEU A 260 12.26 4.77 20.27
N ARG A 261 13.01 5.76 20.80
CA ARG A 261 12.93 7.15 20.29
C ARG A 261 13.22 7.22 18.80
N VAL A 262 14.26 6.52 18.31
CA VAL A 262 14.55 6.44 16.87
C VAL A 262 13.34 5.94 16.11
N ILE A 263 12.72 4.84 16.55
CA ILE A 263 11.55 4.26 15.88
C ILE A 263 10.42 5.29 15.79
N PHE A 264 10.05 5.97 16.89
CA PHE A 264 8.96 6.95 16.88
C PHE A 264 9.29 8.20 16.05
N VAL A 265 10.52 8.70 16.10
CA VAL A 265 10.95 9.83 15.26
C VAL A 265 10.82 9.46 13.78
N ILE A 266 11.34 8.30 13.39
CA ILE A 266 11.25 7.82 12.01
C ILE A 266 9.80 7.60 11.57
N PHE A 267 8.93 7.12 12.44
CA PHE A 267 7.52 6.93 12.14
C PHE A 267 6.83 8.23 11.69
N THR A 268 7.21 9.38 12.23
CA THR A 268 6.70 10.68 11.77
C THR A 268 7.01 10.90 10.28
N PHE A 269 8.23 10.60 9.86
CA PHE A 269 8.64 10.72 8.44
C PHE A 269 7.96 9.68 7.56
N VAL A 270 7.71 8.48 8.07
CA VAL A 270 7.00 7.41 7.35
C VAL A 270 5.52 7.75 7.16
N VAL A 271 4.87 8.41 8.14
CA VAL A 271 3.49 8.92 7.98
C VAL A 271 3.43 9.91 6.82
N ILE A 272 4.36 10.89 6.78
CA ILE A 272 4.41 11.88 5.70
C ILE A 272 4.67 11.20 4.34
N PHE A 273 5.59 10.23 4.31
CA PHE A 273 5.84 9.45 3.09
C PHE A 273 4.55 8.78 2.58
N TRP A 274 3.84 8.01 3.41
CA TRP A 274 2.63 7.31 2.98
C TRP A 274 1.49 8.27 2.64
N ALA A 275 1.35 9.39 3.38
CA ALA A 275 0.34 10.40 3.08
C ALA A 275 0.54 11.05 1.71
N THR A 276 1.78 11.17 1.26
CA THR A 276 2.11 11.72 -0.06
C THR A 276 2.13 10.63 -1.14
N PHE A 277 2.67 9.47 -0.86
CA PHE A 277 2.78 8.35 -1.80
C PHE A 277 1.41 7.83 -2.26
N GLU A 278 0.46 7.73 -1.33
CA GLU A 278 -0.88 7.18 -1.61
C GLU A 278 -1.80 8.14 -2.39
N GLN A 279 -1.30 9.32 -2.80
CA GLN A 279 -1.96 10.13 -3.83
C GLN A 279 -2.10 9.36 -5.16
N ALA A 280 -1.29 8.33 -5.37
CA ALA A 280 -1.29 7.48 -6.55
C ALA A 280 -2.65 6.87 -6.90
N GLY A 281 -3.40 6.36 -5.90
CA GLY A 281 -4.72 5.78 -6.13
C GLY A 281 -5.89 6.75 -5.95
N GLY A 282 -5.62 7.96 -5.45
CA GLY A 282 -6.59 9.03 -5.26
C GLY A 282 -6.44 10.15 -6.30
N LEU A 283 -5.82 11.25 -5.87
CA LEU A 283 -5.69 12.47 -6.68
C LEU A 283 -4.96 12.24 -8.02
N MET A 284 -3.88 11.48 -8.04
CA MET A 284 -3.13 11.21 -9.27
C MET A 284 -3.94 10.36 -10.26
N ASN A 285 -4.82 9.48 -9.77
CA ASN A 285 -5.70 8.68 -10.59
C ASN A 285 -6.75 9.58 -11.28
N LEU A 286 -7.37 10.51 -10.54
CA LEU A 286 -8.28 11.51 -11.09
C LEU A 286 -7.58 12.48 -12.04
N PHE A 287 -6.35 12.89 -11.73
CA PHE A 287 -5.53 13.71 -12.63
C PHE A 287 -5.27 12.97 -13.95
N ALA A 288 -4.92 11.69 -13.90
CA ALA A 288 -4.70 10.86 -15.07
C ALA A 288 -5.97 10.74 -15.94
N GLU A 289 -7.13 10.60 -15.32
CA GLU A 289 -8.44 10.51 -15.99
C GLU A 289 -8.74 11.79 -16.76
N LYS A 290 -8.60 12.94 -16.13
CA LYS A 290 -9.08 14.22 -16.66
C LYS A 290 -8.07 14.94 -17.54
N TYR A 291 -6.80 14.93 -17.14
CA TYR A 291 -5.79 15.86 -17.64
C TYR A 291 -4.63 15.20 -18.36
N ALA A 292 -4.48 13.87 -18.32
CA ALA A 292 -3.43 13.19 -19.09
C ALA A 292 -3.90 12.90 -20.52
N ARG A 293 -3.04 13.19 -21.50
CA ARG A 293 -3.23 12.75 -22.88
C ARG A 293 -2.90 11.27 -22.97
N ARG A 294 -3.95 10.43 -22.91
CA ARG A 294 -3.84 8.96 -22.81
C ARG A 294 -3.94 8.24 -24.15
N GLU A 295 -4.13 8.98 -25.24
CA GLU A 295 -4.24 8.45 -26.59
C GLU A 295 -2.85 8.05 -27.14
N VAL A 296 -2.70 6.78 -27.53
CA VAL A 296 -1.52 6.24 -28.23
C VAL A 296 -1.99 5.66 -29.56
N GLY A 297 -1.91 6.47 -30.63
CA GLY A 297 -2.55 6.13 -31.89
C GLY A 297 -4.06 6.07 -31.74
N SER A 298 -4.66 4.92 -32.06
CA SER A 298 -6.10 4.67 -31.87
C SER A 298 -6.44 4.05 -30.52
N PHE A 299 -5.44 3.73 -29.68
CA PHE A 299 -5.65 3.09 -28.38
C PHE A 299 -5.71 4.14 -27.27
N LEU A 300 -6.80 4.10 -26.48
CA LEU A 300 -6.92 4.89 -25.26
C LEU A 300 -6.41 4.06 -24.07
N VAL A 301 -5.33 4.52 -23.45
CA VAL A 301 -4.75 3.90 -22.27
C VAL A 301 -5.73 4.00 -21.09
N PRO A 302 -6.19 2.90 -20.49
CA PRO A 302 -7.04 2.95 -19.29
C PRO A 302 -6.34 3.68 -18.14
N THR A 303 -7.09 4.46 -17.39
CA THR A 303 -6.56 5.31 -16.32
C THR A 303 -5.86 4.49 -15.24
N GLY A 304 -6.45 3.39 -14.83
CA GLY A 304 -5.88 2.53 -13.80
C GLY A 304 -4.55 1.89 -14.17
N TRP A 305 -4.18 1.83 -15.46
CA TRP A 305 -2.88 1.28 -15.88
C TRP A 305 -1.70 2.04 -15.28
N PHE A 306 -1.85 3.34 -14.99
CA PHE A 306 -0.78 4.10 -14.32
C PHE A 306 -0.44 3.54 -12.94
N GLN A 307 -1.39 2.93 -12.25
CA GLN A 307 -1.12 2.29 -10.95
C GLN A 307 -0.27 1.03 -11.07
N SER A 308 -0.18 0.41 -12.27
CA SER A 308 0.75 -0.69 -12.54
C SER A 308 2.21 -0.25 -12.65
N LEU A 309 2.50 1.05 -12.83
CA LEU A 309 3.87 1.55 -12.99
C LEU A 309 4.70 1.36 -11.73
N ASN A 310 4.13 1.58 -10.54
CA ASN A 310 4.85 1.38 -9.28
C ASN A 310 5.31 -0.08 -9.12
N PRO A 311 4.45 -1.12 -9.14
CA PRO A 311 4.91 -2.49 -9.02
C PRO A 311 5.82 -2.93 -10.18
N LEU A 312 5.63 -2.40 -11.39
CA LEU A 312 6.55 -2.62 -12.50
C LEU A 312 7.95 -2.12 -12.17
N PHE A 313 8.06 -0.87 -11.72
CA PHE A 313 9.35 -0.30 -11.33
C PHE A 313 9.97 -1.01 -10.13
N ILE A 314 9.18 -1.50 -9.17
CA ILE A 314 9.70 -2.32 -8.06
C ILE A 314 10.32 -3.61 -8.61
N ILE A 315 9.65 -4.31 -9.53
CA ILE A 315 10.16 -5.55 -10.15
C ILE A 315 11.46 -5.27 -10.90
N LEU A 316 11.52 -4.18 -11.67
CA LEU A 316 12.68 -3.84 -12.48
C LEU A 316 13.85 -3.30 -11.66
N LEU A 317 13.58 -2.48 -10.63
CA LEU A 317 14.60 -1.74 -9.89
C LEU A 317 14.99 -2.37 -8.55
N GLY A 318 14.18 -3.28 -8.00
CA GLY A 318 14.43 -3.87 -6.68
C GLY A 318 15.79 -4.58 -6.60
N ILE A 319 16.14 -5.39 -7.62
CA ILE A 319 17.44 -6.06 -7.70
C ILE A 319 18.58 -5.04 -7.88
N PRO A 320 18.54 -4.10 -8.86
CA PRO A 320 19.54 -3.04 -9.00
C PRO A 320 19.77 -2.23 -7.71
N PHE A 321 18.69 -1.86 -6.99
CA PHE A 321 18.83 -1.14 -5.71
C PHE A 321 19.50 -1.99 -4.63
N SER A 322 19.13 -3.27 -4.51
CA SER A 322 19.77 -4.20 -3.58
C SER A 322 21.27 -4.34 -3.88
N MET A 323 21.63 -4.47 -5.16
CA MET A 323 23.03 -4.53 -5.60
C MET A 323 23.77 -3.22 -5.32
N LEU A 324 23.13 -2.07 -5.50
CA LEU A 324 23.69 -0.76 -5.18
C LEU A 324 24.07 -0.66 -3.69
N TRP A 325 23.13 -0.99 -2.79
CA TRP A 325 23.38 -0.95 -1.35
C TRP A 325 24.47 -1.94 -0.93
N SER A 326 24.48 -3.13 -1.51
CA SER A 326 25.51 -4.15 -1.23
C SER A 326 26.91 -3.69 -1.70
N ARG A 327 27.03 -3.10 -2.88
CA ARG A 327 28.29 -2.55 -3.40
C ARG A 327 28.79 -1.37 -2.56
N LEU A 328 27.90 -0.44 -2.21
CA LEU A 328 28.24 0.67 -1.31
C LEU A 328 28.68 0.15 0.06
N GLY A 329 28.04 -0.91 0.56
CA GLY A 329 28.43 -1.58 1.80
C GLY A 329 29.84 -2.18 1.73
N ALA A 330 30.17 -2.88 0.64
CA ALA A 330 31.49 -3.46 0.41
C ALA A 330 32.61 -2.37 0.33
N MET A 331 32.25 -1.17 -0.17
CA MET A 331 33.17 -0.02 -0.23
C MET A 331 33.22 0.78 1.09
N GLY A 332 32.49 0.37 2.14
CA GLY A 332 32.38 1.15 3.39
C GLY A 332 31.60 2.48 3.26
N LYS A 333 30.88 2.67 2.16
CA LYS A 333 30.11 3.90 1.83
C LYS A 333 28.60 3.71 1.91
N ASN A 334 28.10 2.65 2.55
CA ASN A 334 26.67 2.43 2.69
C ASN A 334 26.04 3.55 3.52
N PRO A 335 25.09 4.33 2.97
CA PRO A 335 24.42 5.37 3.73
C PRO A 335 23.66 4.77 4.92
N PRO A 336 23.67 5.42 6.09
CA PRO A 336 22.87 4.97 7.23
C PRO A 336 21.38 5.08 6.94
N THR A 337 20.57 4.33 7.70
CA THR A 337 19.10 4.28 7.52
C THR A 337 18.46 5.67 7.36
N PRO A 338 18.70 6.68 8.23
CA PRO A 338 18.12 8.00 8.05
C PRO A 338 18.53 8.68 6.73
N ALA A 339 19.77 8.40 6.24
CA ALA A 339 20.24 8.96 4.98
C ALA A 339 19.49 8.40 3.78
N LYS A 340 19.25 7.09 3.73
CA LYS A 340 18.41 6.49 2.70
C LYS A 340 17.00 7.08 2.72
N MET A 341 16.44 7.32 3.91
CA MET A 341 15.09 7.83 4.06
C MET A 341 14.94 9.29 3.62
N TYR A 342 15.87 10.20 3.98
CA TYR A 342 15.75 11.58 3.49
C TYR A 342 15.98 11.66 1.96
N LEU A 343 16.87 10.84 1.40
CA LEU A 343 17.01 10.73 -0.06
C LEU A 343 15.74 10.18 -0.72
N GLY A 344 15.05 9.25 -0.06
CA GLY A 344 13.76 8.74 -0.52
C GLY A 344 12.68 9.82 -0.55
N LEU A 345 12.55 10.61 0.52
CA LEU A 345 11.61 11.74 0.56
C LEU A 345 11.90 12.77 -0.52
N ALA A 346 13.19 13.09 -0.76
CA ALA A 346 13.59 14.01 -1.83
C ALA A 346 13.19 13.49 -3.22
N GLN A 347 13.32 12.19 -3.47
CA GLN A 347 12.90 11.58 -4.74
C GLN A 347 11.39 11.67 -4.94
N VAL A 348 10.58 11.39 -3.90
CA VAL A 348 9.13 11.58 -3.98
C VAL A 348 8.78 13.04 -4.27
N ALA A 349 9.51 14.01 -3.68
CA ALA A 349 9.34 15.43 -3.99
C ALA A 349 9.59 15.73 -5.47
N ILE A 350 10.64 15.15 -6.08
CA ILE A 350 10.92 15.28 -7.52
C ILE A 350 9.75 14.73 -8.33
N GLY A 351 9.14 13.62 -7.91
CA GLY A 351 7.94 13.08 -8.56
C GLY A 351 6.78 14.09 -8.56
N PHE A 352 6.54 14.80 -7.45
CA PHE A 352 5.54 15.86 -7.41
C PHE A 352 5.94 17.09 -8.24
N VAL A 353 7.22 17.43 -8.35
CA VAL A 353 7.68 18.47 -9.29
C VAL A 353 7.34 18.09 -10.73
N CYS A 354 7.46 16.82 -11.12
CA CYS A 354 7.01 16.36 -12.43
C CYS A 354 5.51 16.63 -12.66
N LEU A 355 4.67 16.43 -11.62
CA LEU A 355 3.24 16.74 -11.72
C LEU A 355 2.96 18.25 -11.78
N VAL A 356 3.75 19.08 -11.09
CA VAL A 356 3.70 20.54 -11.25
C VAL A 356 4.02 20.93 -12.69
N ILE A 357 5.05 20.34 -13.29
CA ILE A 357 5.38 20.58 -14.72
C ILE A 357 4.23 20.12 -15.62
N ALA A 358 3.58 19.00 -15.31
CA ALA A 358 2.38 18.54 -16.02
C ALA A 358 1.26 19.60 -16.00
N VAL A 359 1.04 20.28 -14.86
CA VAL A 359 0.06 21.37 -14.76
C VAL A 359 0.44 22.55 -15.65
N PHE A 360 1.72 22.90 -15.74
CA PHE A 360 2.17 23.97 -16.66
C PHE A 360 2.01 23.57 -18.13
N GLU A 361 2.37 22.33 -18.50
CA GLU A 361 2.16 21.84 -19.87
C GLU A 361 0.67 21.86 -20.24
N MET A 362 -0.20 21.43 -19.34
CA MET A 362 -1.65 21.46 -19.51
C MET A 362 -2.16 22.88 -19.82
N GLN A 363 -1.58 23.92 -19.20
CA GLN A 363 -1.92 25.33 -19.48
C GLN A 363 -1.45 25.79 -20.85
N ALA A 364 -0.29 25.33 -21.30
CA ALA A 364 0.30 25.68 -22.58
C ALA A 364 -0.33 24.89 -23.74
N SER A 365 -0.96 23.75 -23.46
CA SER A 365 -1.59 22.91 -24.49
C SER A 365 -2.95 23.46 -24.92
N GLY A 366 -3.28 23.35 -26.21
CA GLY A 366 -4.56 23.82 -26.75
C GLY A 366 -5.75 22.98 -26.36
N ASP A 367 -5.51 21.72 -25.93
CA ASP A 367 -6.51 20.74 -25.49
C ASP A 367 -6.69 20.68 -23.97
N GLY A 368 -5.93 21.45 -23.19
CA GLY A 368 -5.98 21.46 -21.73
C GLY A 368 -5.45 20.18 -21.10
N LYS A 369 -4.67 19.37 -21.83
CA LYS A 369 -4.09 18.12 -21.35
C LYS A 369 -2.57 18.15 -21.35
N SER A 370 -1.96 17.40 -20.43
CA SER A 370 -0.52 17.18 -20.35
C SER A 370 -0.11 15.81 -20.90
N SER A 371 1.16 15.68 -21.24
CA SER A 371 1.73 14.38 -21.62
C SER A 371 1.68 13.40 -20.43
N MET A 372 1.31 12.15 -20.70
CA MET A 372 1.35 11.07 -19.69
C MET A 372 2.77 10.76 -19.20
N ILE A 373 3.82 11.25 -19.87
CA ILE A 373 5.22 11.05 -19.45
C ILE A 373 5.47 11.60 -18.04
N TRP A 374 4.82 12.70 -17.67
CA TRP A 374 4.97 13.28 -16.34
C TRP A 374 4.45 12.36 -15.23
N LEU A 375 3.34 11.65 -15.49
CA LEU A 375 2.85 10.62 -14.60
C LEU A 375 3.83 9.46 -14.51
N VAL A 376 4.38 8.99 -15.64
CA VAL A 376 5.38 7.93 -15.66
C VAL A 376 6.62 8.32 -14.86
N LEU A 377 7.11 9.56 -15.02
CA LEU A 377 8.24 10.07 -14.24
C LEU A 377 7.89 10.22 -12.75
N ALA A 378 6.70 10.71 -12.43
CA ALA A 378 6.24 10.80 -11.05
C ALA A 378 6.24 9.41 -10.37
N TYR A 379 5.64 8.40 -11.01
CA TYR A 379 5.67 7.03 -10.49
C TYR A 379 7.09 6.46 -10.39
N PHE A 380 7.97 6.78 -11.34
CA PHE A 380 9.37 6.37 -11.28
C PHE A 380 10.07 6.92 -10.03
N PHE A 381 9.99 8.25 -9.80
CA PHE A 381 10.61 8.88 -8.63
C PHE A 381 9.94 8.48 -7.32
N HIS A 382 8.63 8.31 -7.30
CA HIS A 382 7.91 7.79 -6.14
C HIS A 382 8.39 6.37 -5.79
N THR A 383 8.56 5.49 -6.78
CA THR A 383 9.01 4.11 -6.57
C THR A 383 10.48 4.05 -6.14
N THR A 384 11.37 4.85 -6.74
CA THR A 384 12.78 4.91 -6.28
C THR A 384 12.88 5.45 -4.86
N GLY A 385 12.03 6.41 -4.50
CA GLY A 385 11.86 6.89 -3.12
C GLY A 385 11.35 5.80 -2.17
N GLU A 386 10.35 5.04 -2.59
CA GLU A 386 9.82 3.91 -1.82
C GLU A 386 10.88 2.84 -1.54
N LEU A 387 11.69 2.46 -2.54
CA LEU A 387 12.79 1.51 -2.37
C LEU A 387 13.85 1.97 -1.37
N CYS A 388 13.96 3.27 -1.14
CA CYS A 388 14.83 3.84 -0.11
C CYS A 388 14.18 3.86 1.29
N ILE A 389 12.85 3.83 1.41
CA ILE A 389 12.13 4.05 2.68
C ILE A 389 11.49 2.77 3.21
N SER A 390 10.65 2.11 2.40
CA SER A 390 9.77 1.04 2.86
C SER A 390 10.52 -0.20 3.38
N PRO A 391 11.42 -0.85 2.62
CA PRO A 391 12.16 -2.01 3.11
C PRO A 391 13.15 -1.63 4.22
N VAL A 392 13.72 -0.42 4.16
CA VAL A 392 14.68 0.09 5.13
C VAL A 392 14.02 0.38 6.48
N GLY A 393 12.85 1.01 6.48
CA GLY A 393 12.08 1.31 7.68
C GLY A 393 11.62 0.05 8.41
N LEU A 394 11.10 -0.93 7.69
CA LEU A 394 10.68 -2.21 8.28
C LEU A 394 11.86 -2.97 8.90
N SER A 395 13.00 -3.05 8.19
CA SER A 395 14.24 -3.64 8.70
C SER A 395 14.74 -2.92 9.95
N MET A 396 14.65 -1.59 9.99
CA MET A 396 15.04 -0.79 11.16
C MET A 396 14.20 -1.15 12.38
N VAL A 397 12.88 -1.22 12.25
CA VAL A 397 11.98 -1.58 13.37
C VAL A 397 12.36 -2.94 13.95
N THR A 398 12.59 -3.94 13.11
CA THR A 398 12.96 -5.30 13.58
C THR A 398 14.32 -5.35 14.26
N LYS A 399 15.28 -4.48 13.88
CA LYS A 399 16.62 -4.42 14.46
C LYS A 399 16.70 -3.61 15.76
N LEU A 400 15.87 -2.55 15.89
CA LEU A 400 15.94 -1.64 17.03
C LEU A 400 14.97 -2.00 18.14
N ALA A 401 13.83 -2.62 17.82
CA ALA A 401 12.83 -2.97 18.82
C ALA A 401 13.38 -4.01 19.81
N PRO A 402 13.26 -3.77 21.13
CA PRO A 402 13.53 -4.80 22.10
C PRO A 402 12.66 -6.04 21.84
N LEU A 403 13.19 -7.25 21.97
CA LEU A 403 12.47 -8.50 21.63
C LEU A 403 11.07 -8.57 22.29
N ARG A 404 10.96 -8.13 23.55
CA ARG A 404 9.69 -8.07 24.29
C ARG A 404 8.66 -7.08 23.74
N LEU A 405 9.09 -6.10 22.92
CA LEU A 405 8.25 -5.07 22.32
C LEU A 405 8.15 -5.21 20.80
N ALA A 406 8.80 -6.21 20.20
CA ALA A 406 8.86 -6.35 18.75
C ALA A 406 7.46 -6.45 18.11
N SER A 407 6.57 -7.25 18.64
CA SER A 407 5.18 -7.37 18.14
C SER A 407 4.41 -6.06 18.32
N LEU A 408 4.59 -5.35 19.44
CA LEU A 408 3.97 -4.05 19.66
C LEU A 408 4.45 -3.01 18.63
N MET A 409 5.76 -2.97 18.36
CA MET A 409 6.32 -2.03 17.38
C MET A 409 5.86 -2.35 15.95
N MET A 410 5.66 -3.62 15.62
CA MET A 410 5.02 -4.01 14.36
C MET A 410 3.55 -3.58 14.29
N GLY A 411 2.80 -3.65 15.39
CA GLY A 411 1.46 -3.10 15.50
C GLY A 411 1.43 -1.59 15.27
N VAL A 412 2.38 -0.86 15.87
CA VAL A 412 2.54 0.60 15.66
C VAL A 412 2.91 0.91 14.19
N TRP A 413 3.70 0.07 13.53
CA TRP A 413 3.96 0.20 12.09
C TRP A 413 2.67 0.16 11.26
N PHE A 414 1.72 -0.72 11.58
CA PHE A 414 0.41 -0.73 10.91
C PHE A 414 -0.42 0.52 11.22
N LEU A 415 -0.34 1.05 12.46
CA LEU A 415 -0.96 2.33 12.81
C LEU A 415 -0.38 3.50 12.01
N VAL A 416 0.93 3.53 11.76
CA VAL A 416 1.59 4.53 10.91
C VAL A 416 1.00 4.50 9.49
N ASN A 417 0.81 3.30 8.93
CA ASN A 417 0.18 3.15 7.64
C ASN A 417 -1.30 3.60 7.66
N LEU A 418 -2.06 3.26 8.72
CA LEU A 418 -3.44 3.73 8.87
C LEU A 418 -3.50 5.26 8.83
N VAL A 419 -2.68 5.94 9.64
CA VAL A 419 -2.67 7.41 9.71
C VAL A 419 -2.22 8.01 8.37
N GLY A 420 -1.13 7.49 7.76
CA GLY A 420 -0.62 7.98 6.48
C GLY A 420 -1.65 7.87 5.36
N ASN A 421 -2.30 6.73 5.22
CA ASN A 421 -3.33 6.51 4.19
C ASN A 421 -4.57 7.39 4.41
N THR A 422 -5.03 7.53 5.65
CA THR A 422 -6.17 8.42 5.96
C THR A 422 -5.83 9.87 5.64
N LEU A 423 -4.62 10.35 6.01
CA LEU A 423 -4.15 11.68 5.66
C LEU A 423 -4.06 11.87 4.14
N ALA A 424 -3.66 10.85 3.37
CA ALA A 424 -3.64 10.92 1.91
C ALA A 424 -5.02 11.29 1.34
N GLY A 425 -6.08 10.69 1.86
CA GLY A 425 -7.46 11.01 1.47
C GLY A 425 -7.83 12.47 1.75
N TYR A 426 -7.44 13.00 2.92
CA TYR A 426 -7.69 14.41 3.25
C TYR A 426 -6.89 15.38 2.39
N ILE A 427 -5.61 15.09 2.15
CA ILE A 427 -4.74 15.92 1.30
C ILE A 427 -5.29 15.97 -0.13
N GLY A 428 -5.65 14.81 -0.70
CA GLY A 428 -6.22 14.78 -2.04
C GLY A 428 -7.56 15.52 -2.14
N ALA A 429 -8.43 15.37 -1.14
CA ALA A 429 -9.71 16.09 -1.08
C ALA A 429 -9.54 17.60 -0.88
N PHE A 430 -8.43 18.04 -0.28
CA PHE A 430 -8.14 19.47 -0.05
C PHE A 430 -7.84 20.22 -1.35
N THR A 431 -7.61 19.53 -2.46
CA THR A 431 -7.27 20.15 -3.76
C THR A 431 -8.34 21.16 -4.21
N GLU A 432 -9.63 20.82 -4.04
CA GLU A 432 -10.74 21.70 -4.38
C GLU A 432 -10.71 22.98 -3.53
N HIS A 433 -10.64 22.84 -2.20
CA HIS A 433 -10.55 23.99 -1.29
C HIS A 433 -9.29 24.83 -1.52
N MET A 434 -8.16 24.20 -1.84
CA MET A 434 -6.94 24.94 -2.18
C MET A 434 -7.15 25.87 -3.38
N GLY A 435 -7.95 25.41 -4.37
CA GLY A 435 -8.31 26.20 -5.54
C GLY A 435 -9.23 27.39 -5.26
N GLU A 436 -9.93 27.43 -4.12
CA GLU A 436 -10.84 28.51 -3.72
C GLU A 436 -10.13 29.69 -3.02
N TYR A 437 -8.91 29.48 -2.48
CA TYR A 437 -8.18 30.51 -1.79
C TYR A 437 -7.68 31.60 -2.75
N ALA A 438 -8.05 32.86 -2.48
CA ALA A 438 -7.67 34.02 -3.31
C ALA A 438 -6.14 34.16 -3.47
N TRP A 439 -5.36 33.87 -2.42
CA TRP A 439 -3.90 33.90 -2.51
C TRP A 439 -3.35 32.83 -3.44
N MET A 440 -3.99 31.62 -3.47
CA MET A 440 -3.56 30.53 -4.33
C MET A 440 -3.93 30.82 -5.80
N ILE A 441 -5.12 31.38 -6.02
CA ILE A 441 -5.55 31.83 -7.37
C ILE A 441 -4.60 32.90 -7.90
N LYS A 442 -4.23 33.86 -7.05
CA LYS A 442 -3.25 34.89 -7.41
C LYS A 442 -1.89 34.27 -7.74
N LEU A 443 -1.37 33.43 -6.86
CA LEU A 443 -0.10 32.74 -7.07
C LEU A 443 -0.11 31.94 -8.38
N ALA A 444 -1.18 31.17 -8.64
CA ALA A 444 -1.35 30.44 -9.88
C ALA A 444 -1.33 31.37 -11.10
N GLY A 445 -2.04 32.51 -11.02
CA GLY A 445 -2.04 33.53 -12.06
C GLY A 445 -0.67 34.14 -12.33
N ASP A 446 0.13 34.41 -11.29
CA ASP A 446 1.50 34.90 -11.40
C ASP A 446 2.41 33.91 -12.18
N PHE A 447 2.09 32.61 -12.11
CA PHE A 447 2.75 31.53 -12.87
C PHE A 447 2.04 31.17 -14.20
N GLY A 448 1.01 31.92 -14.61
CA GLY A 448 0.27 31.69 -15.86
C GLY A 448 -0.67 30.49 -15.82
N VAL A 449 -1.04 30.00 -14.62
CA VAL A 449 -1.98 28.88 -14.42
C VAL A 449 -3.40 29.43 -14.21
N ARG A 450 -4.38 28.85 -14.91
CA ARG A 450 -5.78 29.27 -14.80
C ARG A 450 -6.33 29.00 -13.38
N PRO A 451 -7.29 29.81 -12.89
CA PRO A 451 -7.89 29.64 -11.57
C PRO A 451 -8.43 28.25 -11.29
N GLU A 452 -9.05 27.61 -12.29
CA GLU A 452 -9.61 26.25 -12.18
C GLU A 452 -8.58 25.16 -11.89
N HIS A 453 -7.30 25.41 -12.19
CA HIS A 453 -6.19 24.49 -11.92
C HIS A 453 -5.28 24.92 -10.75
N ALA A 454 -5.63 26.03 -10.09
CA ALA A 454 -4.86 26.55 -8.96
C ALA A 454 -4.76 25.52 -7.81
N GLY A 455 -5.81 24.75 -7.57
CA GLY A 455 -5.82 23.69 -6.56
C GLY A 455 -4.81 22.59 -6.85
N LEU A 456 -4.70 22.14 -8.10
CA LEU A 456 -3.72 21.12 -8.50
C LEU A 456 -2.28 21.63 -8.31
N LEU A 457 -2.00 22.85 -8.78
CA LEU A 457 -0.69 23.49 -8.58
C LEU A 457 -0.37 23.61 -7.08
N GLY A 458 -1.34 24.05 -6.27
CA GLY A 458 -1.18 24.23 -4.85
C GLY A 458 -0.90 22.92 -4.10
N VAL A 459 -1.63 21.86 -4.40
CA VAL A 459 -1.44 20.58 -3.73
C VAL A 459 -0.17 19.88 -4.21
N PHE A 460 0.08 19.76 -5.51
CA PHE A 460 1.31 19.12 -6.00
C PHE A 460 2.56 19.91 -5.58
N GLY A 461 2.55 21.24 -5.72
CA GLY A 461 3.64 22.09 -5.27
C GLY A 461 3.83 22.05 -3.76
N GLY A 462 2.73 22.12 -3.00
CA GLY A 462 2.73 22.01 -1.54
C GLY A 462 3.31 20.68 -1.04
N LEU A 463 2.95 19.57 -1.68
CA LEU A 463 3.51 18.24 -1.35
C LEU A 463 5.01 18.14 -1.69
N ALA A 464 5.44 18.71 -2.82
CA ALA A 464 6.86 18.76 -3.16
C ALA A 464 7.65 19.55 -2.09
N VAL A 465 7.18 20.73 -1.71
CA VAL A 465 7.80 21.57 -0.67
C VAL A 465 7.79 20.86 0.69
N LEU A 466 6.65 20.29 1.09
CA LEU A 466 6.52 19.53 2.35
C LEU A 466 7.58 18.43 2.43
N LEU A 467 7.70 17.61 1.39
CA LEU A 467 8.66 16.52 1.33
C LEU A 467 10.11 17.00 1.39
N LEU A 468 10.44 18.10 0.70
CA LEU A 468 11.78 18.70 0.78
C LEU A 468 12.09 19.23 2.19
N VAL A 469 11.11 19.87 2.85
CA VAL A 469 11.25 20.34 4.24
C VAL A 469 11.49 19.16 5.18
N PHE A 470 10.69 18.09 5.07
CA PHE A 470 10.88 16.90 5.90
C PHE A 470 12.18 16.14 5.55
N SER A 471 12.56 16.09 4.27
CA SER A 471 13.87 15.54 3.86
C SER A 471 15.02 16.32 4.50
N PHE A 472 14.99 17.64 4.44
CA PHE A 472 15.98 18.52 5.05
C PHE A 472 16.01 18.38 6.59
N ALA A 473 14.83 18.36 7.23
CA ALA A 473 14.71 18.15 8.66
C ALA A 473 15.32 16.79 9.09
N LEU A 474 15.04 15.72 8.35
CA LEU A 474 15.63 14.41 8.64
C LEU A 474 17.16 14.40 8.42
N TRP A 475 17.63 15.09 7.38
CA TRP A 475 19.07 15.25 7.14
C TRP A 475 19.77 15.94 8.32
N THR A 476 19.22 17.03 8.87
CA THR A 476 19.82 17.79 9.99
C THR A 476 19.91 16.97 11.28
N ILE A 477 18.93 16.09 11.55
CA ILE A 477 18.90 15.26 12.76
C ILE A 477 19.52 13.86 12.55
N SER A 478 19.91 13.50 11.32
CA SER A 478 20.36 12.15 10.97
C SER A 478 21.54 11.68 11.82
N GLY A 479 22.50 12.55 12.11
CA GLY A 479 23.65 12.23 12.95
C GLY A 479 23.27 11.85 14.38
N ARG A 480 22.28 12.54 14.97
CA ARG A 480 21.74 12.21 16.31
C ARG A 480 21.00 10.88 16.29
N ILE A 481 20.19 10.64 15.27
CA ILE A 481 19.46 9.37 15.10
C ILE A 481 20.44 8.20 15.04
N VAL A 482 21.49 8.29 14.24
CA VAL A 482 22.55 7.25 14.15
C VAL A 482 23.22 7.02 15.50
N GLY A 483 23.49 8.09 16.27
CA GLY A 483 24.01 7.98 17.64
C GLY A 483 23.08 7.17 18.56
N TRP A 484 21.78 7.43 18.54
CA TRP A 484 20.76 6.73 19.35
C TRP A 484 20.51 5.27 18.91
N MET A 485 20.94 4.87 17.72
CA MET A 485 20.87 3.48 17.24
C MET A 485 21.90 2.55 17.90
N HIS A 486 22.91 3.11 18.58
CA HIS A 486 23.96 2.36 19.30
C HIS A 486 24.60 1.25 18.45
N GLY A 487 24.95 1.57 17.21
CA GLY A 487 25.64 0.64 16.31
C GLY A 487 24.81 -0.49 15.74
N ALA A 488 23.49 -0.50 15.95
CA ALA A 488 22.60 -1.53 15.40
C ALA A 488 22.62 -1.64 13.85
N GLU A 489 23.16 -0.64 13.16
CA GLU A 489 23.35 -0.66 11.69
C GLU A 489 24.65 -1.33 11.26
N LYS A 490 25.62 -1.47 12.17
CA LYS A 490 26.87 -2.16 11.85
C LYS A 490 26.56 -3.65 11.75
N THR A 491 26.56 -4.16 10.55
CA THR A 491 26.53 -5.61 10.29
C THR A 491 27.70 -6.20 11.07
N VAL A 492 27.43 -7.10 12.00
CA VAL A 492 28.48 -7.93 12.60
C VAL A 492 29.11 -8.67 11.42
N ARG A 493 30.36 -8.36 11.15
CA ARG A 493 31.19 -9.02 10.13
C ARG A 493 31.42 -10.47 10.52
#